data_53c4ac19e076630f5c11ce000fbff558
#
_entry.id   53c4ac19e076630f5c11ce000fbff558
#
_cell.length_a   1.000
_cell.length_b   1.000
_cell.length_c   1.000
_cell.angle_alpha   90.00
_cell.angle_beta   90.00
_cell.angle_gamma   90.00
#
_symmetry.space_group_name_H-M   'P 1'
#
loop_
_entity.id
_entity.type
_entity.pdbx_description
1 polymer ?
#
loop_
_entity_poly.entity_id
_entity_poly.type
_entity_poly.pdbx_seq_one_letter_code
_entity_poly.pdbx_strand_id
1 'polypeptide(L)'
;AARTWDQLSVDGDTSTNDTVFVLASGAAGAAPVKARSREARELGLAIEAVARELARQQAADGEGASTLVTCQVSGARDDADARAVARAVISSSLVKAAVHGRDPNWGRIAGAAGNARLADAAVLEAAGLASDEATSRGGTAAIVDPDKLRIAIAGHLVYSGGIGGPVEFDRTAARSAMDAPELLIRLDLGLGEGTGEAFGCDLTEEYVVENSEYTT
;
A
#
# COMPACT_ATOMS: atom_id res chain seq x y z
N ALA A 1 -7.40 -9.44 6.01
CA ALA A 1 -7.28 -8.98 4.62
C ALA A 1 -7.02 -7.48 4.56
N ALA A 2 -7.85 -6.64 5.21
CA ALA A 2 -7.85 -5.17 5.08
C ALA A 2 -6.50 -4.44 5.26
N ARG A 3 -5.55 -5.03 5.99
CA ARG A 3 -4.19 -4.49 6.21
C ARG A 3 -3.11 -5.28 5.48
N THR A 4 -3.49 -6.26 4.68
CA THR A 4 -2.56 -7.15 3.98
C THR A 4 -2.93 -7.28 2.50
N TRP A 5 -3.74 -8.24 2.09
CA TRP A 5 -4.08 -8.45 0.68
C TRP A 5 -4.91 -7.34 0.04
N ASP A 6 -5.80 -6.68 0.80
CA ASP A 6 -6.50 -5.49 0.29
C ASP A 6 -5.55 -4.30 0.05
N GLN A 7 -4.32 -4.40 0.50
CA GLN A 7 -3.24 -3.43 0.29
C GLN A 7 -2.19 -3.91 -0.72
N LEU A 8 -2.44 -5.02 -1.40
CA LEU A 8 -1.61 -5.54 -2.49
C LEU A 8 -2.14 -5.05 -3.84
N SER A 9 -1.24 -4.66 -4.75
CA SER A 9 -1.57 -4.39 -6.14
C SER A 9 -0.38 -4.67 -7.05
N VAL A 10 -0.54 -5.63 -7.97
CA VAL A 10 0.44 -5.93 -9.02
C VAL A 10 0.24 -5.00 -10.22
N ASP A 11 -0.95 -4.95 -10.77
CA ASP A 11 -1.28 -4.18 -11.99
C ASP A 11 -2.47 -3.21 -11.84
N GLY A 12 -3.14 -3.23 -10.68
CA GLY A 12 -4.33 -2.41 -10.40
C GLY A 12 -5.64 -3.17 -10.54
N ASP A 13 -5.65 -4.29 -11.22
CA ASP A 13 -6.83 -5.12 -11.42
C ASP A 13 -7.03 -6.13 -10.26
N THR A 14 -8.23 -6.68 -10.19
CA THR A 14 -8.59 -7.71 -9.22
C THR A 14 -8.38 -9.09 -9.83
N SER A 15 -7.67 -9.97 -9.11
CA SER A 15 -7.50 -11.35 -9.54
C SER A 15 -8.84 -12.07 -9.67
N THR A 16 -8.93 -12.96 -10.67
CA THR A 16 -10.11 -13.78 -10.93
C THR A 16 -10.13 -15.08 -10.12
N ASN A 17 -8.99 -15.53 -9.61
CA ASN A 17 -8.85 -16.88 -9.03
C ASN A 17 -7.82 -16.98 -7.88
N ASP A 18 -7.07 -15.94 -7.55
CA ASP A 18 -6.18 -15.95 -6.38
C ASP A 18 -6.99 -16.17 -5.10
N THR A 19 -6.49 -17.06 -4.25
CA THR A 19 -7.20 -17.45 -3.04
C THR A 19 -6.25 -17.52 -1.85
N VAL A 20 -6.69 -16.93 -0.74
CA VAL A 20 -5.96 -16.98 0.54
C VAL A 20 -6.67 -17.95 1.48
N PHE A 21 -5.98 -18.98 1.95
CA PHE A 21 -6.50 -19.94 2.90
C PHE A 21 -5.90 -19.75 4.29
N VAL A 22 -6.75 -19.78 5.31
CA VAL A 22 -6.33 -19.90 6.71
C VAL A 22 -6.87 -21.24 7.24
N LEU A 23 -5.97 -22.19 7.49
CA LEU A 23 -6.33 -23.54 7.94
C LEU A 23 -5.91 -23.72 9.41
N ALA A 24 -6.83 -24.12 10.27
CA ALA A 24 -6.60 -24.33 11.68
C ALA A 24 -7.10 -25.73 12.09
N SER A 25 -6.19 -26.67 12.37
CA SER A 25 -6.51 -28.05 12.70
C SER A 25 -6.96 -28.24 14.16
N GLY A 26 -6.63 -27.31 15.05
CA GLY A 26 -6.82 -27.47 16.49
C GLY A 26 -5.86 -28.46 17.16
N ALA A 27 -4.91 -29.04 16.42
CA ALA A 27 -4.03 -30.13 16.91
C ALA A 27 -3.04 -29.68 18.01
N ALA A 28 -2.83 -28.39 18.21
CA ALA A 28 -1.97 -27.86 19.28
C ALA A 28 -2.56 -28.10 20.70
N GLY A 29 -3.84 -28.47 20.82
CA GLY A 29 -4.48 -28.74 22.11
C GLY A 29 -4.56 -27.53 23.05
N ALA A 30 -4.35 -26.31 22.53
CA ALA A 30 -4.46 -25.10 23.31
C ALA A 30 -5.90 -24.83 23.76
N ALA A 31 -6.06 -24.13 24.89
CA ALA A 31 -7.38 -23.73 25.37
C ALA A 31 -8.07 -22.83 24.32
N PRO A 32 -9.40 -22.91 24.14
CA PRO A 32 -10.13 -22.06 23.21
C PRO A 32 -9.93 -20.58 23.53
N VAL A 33 -9.54 -19.82 22.52
CA VAL A 33 -9.34 -18.38 22.63
C VAL A 33 -10.70 -17.67 22.62
N LYS A 34 -10.99 -16.88 23.65
CA LYS A 34 -12.22 -16.11 23.74
C LYS A 34 -12.15 -14.86 22.84
N ALA A 35 -13.23 -14.59 22.11
CA ALA A 35 -13.35 -13.39 21.31
C ALA A 35 -13.09 -12.12 22.17
N ARG A 36 -12.37 -11.15 21.61
CA ARG A 36 -12.00 -9.88 22.25
C ARG A 36 -11.09 -10.01 23.48
N SER A 37 -10.54 -11.20 23.77
CA SER A 37 -9.55 -11.38 24.83
C SER A 37 -8.18 -10.84 24.40
N ARG A 38 -7.25 -10.76 25.33
CA ARG A 38 -5.84 -10.41 25.05
C ARG A 38 -5.21 -11.45 24.11
N GLU A 39 -5.46 -12.72 24.37
CA GLU A 39 -4.95 -13.85 23.56
C GLU A 39 -5.50 -13.80 22.13
N ALA A 40 -6.77 -13.42 21.94
CA ALA A 40 -7.35 -13.22 20.61
C ALA A 40 -6.64 -12.10 19.84
N ARG A 41 -6.26 -11.04 20.54
CA ARG A 41 -5.53 -9.91 19.94
C ARG A 41 -4.11 -10.30 19.57
N GLU A 42 -3.41 -11.00 20.46
CA GLU A 42 -2.04 -11.49 20.20
C GLU A 42 -2.01 -12.49 19.04
N LEU A 43 -2.97 -13.41 18.98
CA LEU A 43 -3.13 -14.33 17.85
C LEU A 43 -3.43 -13.58 16.56
N GLY A 44 -4.30 -12.58 16.59
CA GLY A 44 -4.63 -11.73 15.44
C GLY A 44 -3.39 -11.01 14.89
N LEU A 45 -2.57 -10.42 15.77
CA LEU A 45 -1.33 -9.76 15.39
C LEU A 45 -0.30 -10.73 14.78
N ALA A 46 -0.20 -11.95 15.32
CA ALA A 46 0.68 -12.98 14.77
C ALA A 46 0.23 -13.42 13.37
N ILE A 47 -1.08 -13.64 13.17
CA ILE A 47 -1.64 -13.96 11.85
C ILE A 47 -1.42 -12.79 10.88
N GLU A 48 -1.66 -11.55 11.31
CA GLU A 48 -1.45 -10.36 10.48
C GLU A 48 0.02 -10.23 10.04
N ALA A 49 0.97 -10.50 10.94
CA ALA A 49 2.40 -10.45 10.61
C ALA A 49 2.78 -11.46 9.51
N VAL A 50 2.29 -12.70 9.62
CA VAL A 50 2.51 -13.72 8.58
C VAL A 50 1.81 -13.34 7.28
N ALA A 51 0.56 -12.91 7.35
CA ALA A 51 -0.24 -12.50 6.20
C ALA A 51 0.40 -11.30 5.46
N ARG A 52 0.95 -10.34 6.21
CA ARG A 52 1.68 -9.20 5.67
C ARG A 52 2.92 -9.64 4.88
N GLU A 53 3.70 -10.55 5.44
CA GLU A 53 4.91 -11.04 4.78
C GLU A 53 4.56 -11.83 3.50
N LEU A 54 3.51 -12.64 3.53
CA LEU A 54 3.03 -13.36 2.34
C LEU A 54 2.53 -12.39 1.25
N ALA A 55 1.81 -11.34 1.62
CA ALA A 55 1.37 -10.32 0.67
C ALA A 55 2.57 -9.57 0.03
N ARG A 56 3.63 -9.29 0.82
CA ARG A 56 4.87 -8.71 0.27
C ARG A 56 5.56 -9.64 -0.73
N GLN A 57 5.66 -10.93 -0.39
CA GLN A 57 6.26 -11.94 -1.28
C GLN A 57 5.46 -12.04 -2.58
N GLN A 58 4.14 -12.07 -2.51
CA GLN A 58 3.28 -12.07 -3.70
C GLN A 58 3.47 -10.80 -4.54
N ALA A 59 3.62 -9.63 -3.92
CA ALA A 59 3.93 -8.39 -4.64
C ALA A 59 5.30 -8.43 -5.32
N ALA A 60 6.29 -9.05 -4.68
CA ALA A 60 7.63 -9.20 -5.26
C ALA A 60 7.68 -10.20 -6.42
N ASP A 61 6.75 -11.16 -6.43
CA ASP A 61 6.61 -12.21 -7.45
C ASP A 61 5.54 -11.83 -8.51
N GLY A 62 5.20 -10.56 -8.60
CA GLY A 62 4.27 -10.07 -9.64
C GLY A 62 4.81 -10.30 -11.04
N GLU A 63 3.93 -10.51 -12.01
CA GLU A 63 4.26 -10.79 -13.41
C GLU A 63 5.25 -9.76 -13.97
N GLY A 64 6.40 -10.23 -14.44
CA GLY A 64 7.47 -9.40 -14.98
C GLY A 64 8.09 -8.39 -14.00
N ALA A 65 7.81 -8.51 -12.69
CA ALA A 65 8.30 -7.56 -11.69
C ALA A 65 9.82 -7.59 -11.53
N SER A 66 10.44 -6.42 -11.40
CA SER A 66 11.86 -6.28 -11.10
C SER A 66 12.16 -5.63 -9.75
N THR A 67 11.19 -4.92 -9.19
CA THR A 67 11.34 -4.16 -7.94
C THR A 67 10.08 -4.28 -7.09
N LEU A 68 10.23 -4.79 -5.86
CA LEU A 68 9.18 -4.71 -4.83
C LEU A 68 9.04 -3.26 -4.36
N VAL A 69 7.82 -2.74 -4.33
CA VAL A 69 7.53 -1.40 -3.86
C VAL A 69 6.66 -1.45 -2.61
N THR A 70 7.14 -0.85 -1.54
CA THR A 70 6.34 -0.60 -0.34
C THR A 70 6.03 0.88 -0.24
N CYS A 71 4.75 1.23 -0.13
CA CYS A 71 4.32 2.60 0.18
C CYS A 71 3.85 2.66 1.63
N GLN A 72 4.50 3.48 2.44
CA GLN A 72 4.13 3.76 3.83
C GLN A 72 3.55 5.16 3.94
N VAL A 73 2.39 5.27 4.55
CA VAL A 73 1.70 6.54 4.81
C VAL A 73 1.55 6.74 6.31
N SER A 74 1.88 7.94 6.77
CA SER A 74 1.71 8.40 8.15
C SER A 74 1.00 9.76 8.16
N GLY A 75 0.61 10.22 9.35
CA GLY A 75 0.01 11.54 9.50
C GLY A 75 -1.35 11.70 8.83
N ALA A 76 -2.04 10.63 8.44
CA ALA A 76 -3.39 10.69 7.90
C ALA A 76 -4.41 11.01 9.00
N ARG A 77 -5.61 11.45 8.63
CA ARG A 77 -6.73 11.63 9.56
C ARG A 77 -6.96 10.38 10.40
N ASP A 78 -6.92 9.22 9.76
CA ASP A 78 -7.02 7.89 10.37
C ASP A 78 -6.39 6.81 9.46
N ASP A 79 -6.37 5.56 9.94
CA ASP A 79 -5.78 4.43 9.23
C ASP A 79 -6.51 4.08 7.92
N ALA A 80 -7.81 4.41 7.80
CA ALA A 80 -8.56 4.14 6.57
C ALA A 80 -8.10 5.08 5.45
N ASP A 81 -7.93 6.37 5.72
CA ASP A 81 -7.36 7.33 4.78
C ASP A 81 -5.92 6.96 4.41
N ALA A 82 -5.10 6.57 5.42
CA ALA A 82 -3.71 6.18 5.18
C ALA A 82 -3.61 4.97 4.24
N ARG A 83 -4.41 3.93 4.45
CA ARG A 83 -4.45 2.75 3.59
C ARG A 83 -4.94 3.07 2.18
N ALA A 84 -5.96 3.92 2.07
CA ALA A 84 -6.48 4.36 0.77
C ALA A 84 -5.40 5.08 -0.05
N VAL A 85 -4.66 5.99 0.58
CA VAL A 85 -3.56 6.72 -0.06
C VAL A 85 -2.42 5.78 -0.44
N ALA A 86 -1.98 4.89 0.47
CA ALA A 86 -0.93 3.93 0.18
C ALA A 86 -1.31 3.04 -1.01
N ARG A 87 -2.53 2.50 -1.02
CA ARG A 87 -3.03 1.68 -2.12
C ARG A 87 -3.09 2.43 -3.44
N ALA A 88 -3.58 3.67 -3.45
CA ALA A 88 -3.66 4.48 -4.66
C ALA A 88 -2.28 4.73 -5.28
N VAL A 89 -1.27 4.98 -4.46
CA VAL A 89 0.12 5.17 -4.92
C VAL A 89 0.65 3.88 -5.57
N ILE A 90 0.47 2.73 -4.91
CA ILE A 90 0.96 1.43 -5.41
C ILE A 90 0.23 0.98 -6.67
N SER A 91 -1.06 1.27 -6.80
CA SER A 91 -1.87 0.88 -7.96
C SER A 91 -1.69 1.80 -9.18
N SER A 92 -0.98 2.92 -9.04
CA SER A 92 -0.81 3.88 -10.12
C SER A 92 0.18 3.38 -11.17
N SER A 93 -0.28 3.11 -12.41
CA SER A 93 0.58 2.72 -13.53
C SER A 93 1.68 3.75 -13.79
N LEU A 94 1.41 5.05 -13.62
CA LEU A 94 2.42 6.10 -13.78
C LEU A 94 3.50 6.05 -12.69
N VAL A 95 3.13 5.70 -11.44
CA VAL A 95 4.11 5.52 -10.36
C VAL A 95 4.93 4.26 -10.62
N LYS A 96 4.29 3.14 -10.98
CA LYS A 96 4.96 1.89 -11.32
C LYS A 96 5.98 2.05 -12.46
N ALA A 97 5.60 2.76 -13.54
CA ALA A 97 6.49 3.08 -14.64
C ALA A 97 7.64 4.00 -14.23
N ALA A 98 7.42 4.94 -13.29
CA ALA A 98 8.49 5.78 -12.76
C ALA A 98 9.47 4.96 -11.92
N VAL A 99 8.99 3.98 -11.16
CA VAL A 99 9.85 3.04 -10.40
C VAL A 99 10.72 2.25 -11.37
N HIS A 100 10.14 1.64 -12.40
CA HIS A 100 10.88 0.90 -13.43
C HIS A 100 11.97 1.78 -14.09
N GLY A 101 11.61 3.01 -14.46
CA GLY A 101 12.52 3.98 -15.04
C GLY A 101 13.51 4.62 -14.06
N ARG A 102 13.45 4.26 -12.77
CA ARG A 102 14.23 4.88 -11.68
C ARG A 102 14.12 6.41 -11.70
N ASP A 103 12.89 6.89 -11.95
CA ASP A 103 12.57 8.32 -11.92
C ASP A 103 11.98 8.70 -10.56
N PRO A 104 12.66 9.50 -9.72
CA PRO A 104 12.14 9.95 -8.44
C PRO A 104 11.02 11.00 -8.62
N ASN A 105 9.92 10.59 -9.24
CA ASN A 105 8.83 11.43 -9.71
C ASN A 105 7.79 11.65 -8.60
N TRP A 106 8.04 12.63 -7.73
CA TRP A 106 7.11 13.02 -6.68
C TRP A 106 5.75 13.46 -7.22
N GLY A 107 5.69 14.07 -8.41
CA GLY A 107 4.44 14.56 -8.99
C GLY A 107 3.45 13.44 -9.31
N ARG A 108 3.93 12.29 -9.81
CA ARG A 108 3.10 11.09 -10.03
C ARG A 108 2.60 10.52 -8.71
N ILE A 109 3.43 10.52 -7.68
CA ILE A 109 3.04 10.05 -6.33
C ILE A 109 2.00 10.97 -5.71
N ALA A 110 2.22 12.30 -5.76
CA ALA A 110 1.25 13.28 -5.26
C ALA A 110 -0.09 13.21 -6.00
N GLY A 111 -0.05 13.06 -7.34
CA GLY A 111 -1.25 12.88 -8.16
C GLY A 111 -2.03 11.61 -7.80
N ALA A 112 -1.33 10.48 -7.59
CA ALA A 112 -1.96 9.24 -7.15
C ALA A 112 -2.57 9.39 -5.74
N ALA A 113 -1.85 10.00 -4.82
CA ALA A 113 -2.34 10.27 -3.45
C ALA A 113 -3.61 11.15 -3.46
N GLY A 114 -3.63 12.20 -4.28
CA GLY A 114 -4.79 13.10 -4.41
C GLY A 114 -6.02 12.43 -5.04
N ASN A 115 -5.86 11.34 -5.78
CA ASN A 115 -6.94 10.54 -6.35
C ASN A 115 -7.39 9.37 -5.46
N ALA A 116 -6.82 9.22 -4.26
CA ALA A 116 -7.12 8.11 -3.37
C ALA A 116 -8.59 8.10 -2.93
N ARG A 117 -9.18 6.91 -2.93
CA ARG A 117 -10.53 6.67 -2.44
C ARG A 117 -10.53 5.59 -1.38
N LEU A 118 -11.34 5.77 -0.36
CA LEU A 118 -11.56 4.76 0.66
C LEU A 118 -12.19 3.51 0.02
N ALA A 119 -11.89 2.37 0.62
CA ALA A 119 -12.54 1.11 0.27
C ALA A 119 -14.06 1.18 0.48
N ASP A 120 -14.79 0.19 -0.03
CA ASP A 120 -16.23 0.06 0.19
C ASP A 120 -16.57 -0.09 1.69
N ALA A 121 -17.79 0.26 2.07
CA ALA A 121 -18.26 0.23 3.45
C ALA A 121 -18.01 -1.12 4.14
N ALA A 122 -18.24 -2.25 3.45
CA ALA A 122 -18.02 -3.58 4.01
C ALA A 122 -16.54 -3.84 4.37
N VAL A 123 -15.60 -3.35 3.56
CA VAL A 123 -14.16 -3.47 3.82
C VAL A 123 -13.75 -2.55 4.98
N LEU A 124 -14.31 -1.35 5.05
CA LEU A 124 -14.05 -0.41 6.15
C LEU A 124 -14.58 -0.96 7.49
N GLU A 125 -15.77 -1.56 7.51
CA GLU A 125 -16.31 -2.26 8.68
C GLU A 125 -15.43 -3.43 9.11
N ALA A 126 -15.02 -4.27 8.17
CA ALA A 126 -14.12 -5.39 8.43
C ALA A 126 -12.75 -4.91 8.96
N ALA A 127 -12.33 -3.71 8.58
CA ALA A 127 -11.12 -3.05 9.10
C ALA A 127 -11.31 -2.40 10.48
N GLY A 128 -12.54 -2.38 11.02
CA GLY A 128 -12.85 -1.93 12.38
C GLY A 128 -13.51 -0.56 12.48
N LEU A 129 -13.92 0.08 11.38
CA LEU A 129 -14.76 1.28 11.43
C LEU A 129 -16.17 0.94 11.93
N ALA A 130 -16.82 1.87 12.61
CA ALA A 130 -18.22 1.75 12.97
C ALA A 130 -19.09 1.72 11.70
N SER A 131 -20.21 0.98 11.73
CA SER A 131 -21.05 0.68 10.56
C SER A 131 -21.62 1.94 9.89
N ASP A 132 -22.04 2.91 10.68
CA ASP A 132 -22.53 4.21 10.22
C ASP A 132 -21.42 5.04 9.56
N GLU A 133 -20.25 5.07 10.16
CA GLU A 133 -19.06 5.73 9.61
C GLU A 133 -18.58 5.04 8.31
N ALA A 134 -18.49 3.72 8.30
CA ALA A 134 -18.13 2.96 7.13
C ALA A 134 -19.09 3.21 5.95
N THR A 135 -20.40 3.23 6.24
CA THR A 135 -21.44 3.51 5.23
C THR A 135 -21.31 4.93 4.66
N SER A 136 -21.04 5.92 5.51
CA SER A 136 -20.94 7.31 5.08
C SER A 136 -19.66 7.63 4.30
N ARG A 137 -18.58 6.89 4.55
CA ARG A 137 -17.25 7.13 3.98
C ARG A 137 -16.87 6.19 2.84
N GLY A 138 -17.52 5.05 2.71
CA GLY A 138 -17.19 4.04 1.68
C GLY A 138 -17.16 4.65 0.28
N GLY A 139 -16.07 4.44 -0.46
CA GLY A 139 -15.84 4.97 -1.80
C GLY A 139 -15.60 6.49 -1.88
N THR A 140 -15.62 7.22 -0.77
CA THR A 140 -15.34 8.67 -0.81
C THR A 140 -13.85 8.95 -0.96
N ALA A 141 -13.49 10.19 -1.33
CA ALA A 141 -12.09 10.59 -1.43
C ALA A 141 -11.40 10.58 -0.05
N ALA A 142 -10.18 10.06 0.00
CA ALA A 142 -9.30 10.26 1.15
C ALA A 142 -8.88 11.74 1.24
N ILE A 143 -8.59 12.19 2.46
CA ILE A 143 -8.17 13.58 2.65
C ILE A 143 -6.67 13.69 2.47
N VAL A 144 -6.26 14.51 1.50
CA VAL A 144 -4.86 14.87 1.24
C VAL A 144 -4.77 16.39 1.07
N ASP A 145 -3.93 17.04 1.86
CA ASP A 145 -3.65 18.46 1.79
C ASP A 145 -2.25 18.67 1.19
N PRO A 146 -2.13 19.20 -0.04
CA PRO A 146 -0.83 19.40 -0.69
C PRO A 146 0.12 20.28 0.12
N ASP A 147 -0.41 21.23 0.91
CA ASP A 147 0.41 22.15 1.71
C ASP A 147 1.01 21.47 2.96
N LYS A 148 0.52 20.30 3.35
CA LYS A 148 1.03 19.50 4.47
C LYS A 148 1.79 18.27 4.03
N LEU A 149 1.51 17.80 2.81
CA LEU A 149 2.09 16.57 2.25
C LEU A 149 3.61 16.63 2.21
N ARG A 150 4.26 15.54 2.64
CA ARG A 150 5.68 15.30 2.44
C ARG A 150 5.87 13.94 1.76
N ILE A 151 6.81 13.88 0.82
CA ILE A 151 7.10 12.65 0.06
C ILE A 151 8.59 12.39 0.10
N ALA A 152 8.94 11.15 0.47
CA ALA A 152 10.32 10.65 0.38
C ALA A 152 10.35 9.36 -0.47
N ILE A 153 11.33 9.24 -1.34
CA ILE A 153 11.58 8.10 -2.23
C ILE A 153 12.97 7.57 -1.92
N ALA A 154 13.10 6.27 -1.61
CA ALA A 154 14.38 5.64 -1.28
C ALA A 154 15.19 6.43 -0.22
N GLY A 155 14.51 7.01 0.78
CA GLY A 155 15.12 7.81 1.83
C GLY A 155 15.37 9.29 1.49
N HIS A 156 15.21 9.70 0.24
CA HIS A 156 15.37 11.09 -0.18
C HIS A 156 14.06 11.86 -0.09
N LEU A 157 14.01 12.96 0.68
CA LEU A 157 12.88 13.88 0.67
C LEU A 157 12.84 14.60 -0.67
N VAL A 158 11.73 14.48 -1.41
CA VAL A 158 11.58 15.01 -2.78
C VAL A 158 10.47 16.06 -2.89
N TYR A 159 9.57 16.11 -1.91
CA TYR A 159 8.48 17.08 -1.84
C TYR A 159 8.14 17.40 -0.39
N SER A 160 7.85 18.68 -0.11
CA SER A 160 7.33 19.16 1.16
C SER A 160 6.43 20.38 0.94
N GLY A 161 5.13 20.22 1.13
CA GLY A 161 4.13 21.29 0.99
C GLY A 161 4.39 22.46 1.93
N GLY A 162 4.82 22.20 3.17
CA GLY A 162 5.07 23.25 4.17
C GLY A 162 6.19 24.23 3.82
N ILE A 163 6.98 23.97 2.79
CA ILE A 163 8.00 24.89 2.25
C ILE A 163 7.74 25.25 0.77
N GLY A 164 6.52 25.01 0.29
CA GLY A 164 6.08 25.46 -1.03
C GLY A 164 6.24 24.47 -2.17
N GLY A 165 6.46 23.17 -1.89
CA GLY A 165 6.43 22.15 -2.95
C GLY A 165 7.70 21.31 -3.10
N PRO A 166 8.22 21.11 -4.32
CA PRO A 166 9.40 20.28 -4.55
C PRO A 166 10.61 20.83 -3.80
N VAL A 167 11.34 19.93 -3.14
CA VAL A 167 12.62 20.28 -2.50
C VAL A 167 13.78 19.99 -3.45
N GLU A 168 14.86 20.75 -3.28
CA GLU A 168 16.11 20.44 -3.95
C GLU A 168 16.70 19.17 -3.35
N PHE A 169 17.04 18.18 -4.18
CA PHE A 169 17.65 16.91 -3.75
C PHE A 169 18.62 16.40 -4.83
N ASP A 170 19.56 15.57 -4.41
CA ASP A 170 20.46 14.89 -5.35
C ASP A 170 19.71 13.83 -6.16
N ARG A 171 19.33 14.18 -7.39
CA ARG A 171 18.62 13.30 -8.31
C ARG A 171 19.44 12.06 -8.68
N THR A 172 20.77 12.21 -8.79
CA THR A 172 21.65 11.09 -9.14
C THR A 172 21.70 10.08 -8.01
N ALA A 173 21.88 10.55 -6.77
CA ALA A 173 21.87 9.70 -5.60
C ALA A 173 20.49 9.01 -5.39
N ALA A 174 19.38 9.77 -5.55
CA ALA A 174 18.05 9.22 -5.44
C ALA A 174 17.79 8.16 -6.52
N ARG A 175 18.16 8.41 -7.78
CA ARG A 175 18.06 7.44 -8.88
C ARG A 175 18.87 6.17 -8.60
N SER A 176 20.10 6.31 -8.11
CA SER A 176 20.94 5.17 -7.73
C SER A 176 20.34 4.37 -6.57
N ALA A 177 19.73 5.04 -5.59
CA ALA A 177 19.07 4.38 -4.47
C ALA A 177 17.78 3.62 -4.91
N MET A 178 17.16 4.02 -6.02
CA MET A 178 16.01 3.33 -6.60
C MET A 178 16.40 2.06 -7.38
N ASP A 179 17.67 1.78 -7.59
CA ASP A 179 18.15 0.58 -8.28
C ASP A 179 18.25 -0.65 -7.34
N ALA A 180 17.64 -0.57 -6.17
CA ALA A 180 17.54 -1.67 -5.23
C ALA A 180 16.36 -2.59 -5.59
N PRO A 181 16.42 -3.90 -5.23
CA PRO A 181 15.33 -4.83 -5.47
C PRO A 181 14.07 -4.51 -4.65
N GLU A 182 14.21 -3.69 -3.61
CA GLU A 182 13.11 -3.18 -2.80
C GLU A 182 13.16 -1.66 -2.71
N LEU A 183 12.05 -1.01 -3.04
CA LEU A 183 11.89 0.44 -2.97
C LEU A 183 10.88 0.82 -1.89
N LEU A 184 11.26 1.77 -1.05
CA LEU A 184 10.38 2.37 -0.06
C LEU A 184 9.98 3.78 -0.45
N ILE A 185 8.67 4.00 -0.61
CA ILE A 185 8.03 5.30 -0.77
C ILE A 185 7.37 5.66 0.56
N ARG A 186 7.64 6.85 1.09
CA ARG A 186 7.00 7.36 2.31
C ARG A 186 6.24 8.64 2.04
N LEU A 187 5.01 8.69 2.54
CA LEU A 187 4.21 9.91 2.59
C LEU A 187 3.88 10.24 4.05
N ASP A 188 3.99 11.52 4.39
CA ASP A 188 3.43 12.07 5.62
C ASP A 188 2.37 13.10 5.20
N LEU A 189 1.12 12.90 5.64
CA LEU A 189 0.01 13.74 5.26
C LEU A 189 -0.18 14.95 6.19
N GLY A 190 0.41 14.94 7.40
CA GLY A 190 0.36 16.04 8.37
C GLY A 190 -1.05 16.39 8.88
N LEU A 191 -2.00 15.44 8.86
CA LEU A 191 -3.41 15.66 9.18
C LEU A 191 -3.86 15.00 10.50
N GLY A 192 -3.10 14.03 11.01
CA GLY A 192 -3.45 13.27 12.21
C GLY A 192 -2.43 12.19 12.55
N GLU A 193 -2.89 11.09 13.15
CA GLU A 193 -2.05 9.98 13.62
C GLU A 193 -2.23 8.68 12.81
N GLY A 194 -3.10 8.70 11.80
CA GLY A 194 -3.41 7.53 11.00
C GLY A 194 -2.20 7.03 10.22
N THR A 195 -2.07 5.70 10.15
CA THR A 195 -0.98 5.01 9.45
C THR A 195 -1.50 3.92 8.53
N GLY A 196 -0.78 3.65 7.46
CA GLY A 196 -1.10 2.57 6.52
C GLY A 196 0.09 2.23 5.65
N GLU A 197 0.04 1.05 5.05
CA GLU A 197 1.02 0.62 4.06
C GLU A 197 0.34 -0.17 2.95
N ALA A 198 0.99 -0.21 1.79
CA ALA A 198 0.59 -1.03 0.66
C ALA A 198 1.81 -1.57 -0.07
N PHE A 199 1.64 -2.69 -0.76
CA PHE A 199 2.67 -3.44 -1.45
C PHE A 199 2.35 -3.58 -2.92
N GLY A 200 3.36 -3.50 -3.76
CA GLY A 200 3.23 -3.70 -5.19
C GLY A 200 4.60 -3.89 -5.83
N CYS A 201 4.64 -3.83 -7.13
CA CYS A 201 5.87 -3.94 -7.92
C CYS A 201 5.93 -2.82 -8.96
N ASP A 202 7.04 -2.69 -9.65
CA ASP A 202 7.15 -1.83 -10.83
C ASP A 202 6.31 -2.37 -12.01
N LEU A 203 6.25 -1.63 -13.10
CA LEU A 203 5.60 -2.03 -14.34
C LEU A 203 6.65 -2.06 -15.45
N THR A 204 6.96 -3.24 -15.93
CA THR A 204 8.01 -3.52 -16.91
C THR A 204 7.45 -3.85 -18.28
N GLU A 205 8.29 -3.92 -19.30
CA GLU A 205 7.92 -4.46 -20.60
C GLU A 205 7.56 -5.95 -20.52
N GLU A 206 8.19 -6.69 -19.60
CA GLU A 206 7.94 -8.13 -19.42
C GLU A 206 6.51 -8.41 -18.95
N TYR A 207 5.93 -7.54 -18.10
CA TYR A 207 4.52 -7.61 -17.74
C TYR A 207 3.62 -7.61 -19.00
N VAL A 208 3.92 -6.76 -19.98
CA VAL A 208 3.14 -6.68 -21.22
C VAL A 208 3.35 -7.94 -22.07
N VAL A 209 4.57 -8.44 -22.15
CA VAL A 209 4.89 -9.67 -22.90
C VAL A 209 4.16 -10.86 -22.31
N GLU A 210 4.28 -11.12 -21.02
CA GLU A 210 3.63 -12.23 -20.33
C GLU A 210 2.11 -12.19 -20.50
N ASN A 211 1.48 -11.03 -20.30
CA ASN A 211 0.03 -10.90 -20.42
C ASN A 211 -0.50 -10.91 -21.87
N SER A 212 0.32 -10.55 -22.86
CA SER A 212 -0.06 -10.58 -24.26
C SER A 212 0.02 -12.00 -24.86
N GLU A 213 0.87 -12.85 -24.31
CA GLU A 213 1.08 -14.23 -24.78
C GLU A 213 0.22 -15.25 -24.01
N TYR A 214 -0.32 -14.87 -22.86
CA TYR A 214 -1.17 -15.73 -22.04
C TYR A 214 -2.54 -15.91 -22.70
N THR A 215 -2.75 -17.09 -23.28
CA THR A 215 -4.05 -17.50 -23.80
C THR A 215 -4.70 -18.49 -22.86
N THR A 216 -5.82 -18.11 -22.27
CA THR A 216 -6.69 -19.01 -21.48
C THR A 216 -7.54 -19.90 -22.38
#